data_0bb0c65d5bc18c4611d531fc04385dea
#
_entry.id   0bb0c65d5bc18c4611d531fc04385dea
#
_cell.length_a   1.000
_cell.length_b   1.000
_cell.length_c   1.000
_cell.angle_alpha   90.00
_cell.angle_beta   90.00
_cell.angle_gamma   90.00
#
_symmetry.space_group_name_H-M   'P 1'
#
loop_
_entity.id
_entity.type
_entity.pdbx_description
1 polymer ?
#
loop_
_entity_poly.entity_id
_entity_poly.type
_entity_poly.pdbx_seq_one_letter_code
_entity_poly.pdbx_strand_id
1 'polypeptide(L)'
;MEPGMTRQILHLAVITLVIGLLMAGAAGVAFYFYIHSLDNIIAKTGREYEVDTKLIRAVIWRESHFNRRHTGTRNEIGLMQVTPNAAHDWATAMHEPIPLRQDLFKPEINIRAGTWYLHRAIQYWSAKSKANPLPYALAEYNAGRSNALRWATHDQNDPNVFWNGITYPSTRRYVRDILHNYRRSR
;
A
#
# COMPACT_ATOMS: atom_id res chain seq x y z
N MET A 1 41.41 15.02 -33.53
CA MET A 1 41.01 15.41 -32.19
C MET A 1 42.25 15.40 -31.31
N GLU A 2 42.57 16.50 -30.67
CA GLU A 2 43.79 16.61 -29.87
C GLU A 2 43.77 15.66 -28.67
N PRO A 3 44.87 14.94 -28.37
CA PRO A 3 44.96 13.98 -27.25
C PRO A 3 44.58 14.56 -25.89
N GLY A 4 44.79 15.87 -25.70
CA GLY A 4 44.43 16.61 -24.47
C GLY A 4 42.92 16.75 -24.28
N MET A 5 42.20 17.01 -25.36
CA MET A 5 40.70 17.19 -25.32
C MET A 5 40.00 15.86 -25.00
N THR A 6 40.47 14.74 -25.54
CA THR A 6 39.92 13.41 -25.25
C THR A 6 40.08 13.04 -23.77
N ARG A 7 41.24 13.37 -23.18
CA ARG A 7 41.51 13.11 -21.76
C ARG A 7 40.65 13.96 -20.84
N GLN A 8 40.42 15.24 -21.18
CA GLN A 8 39.53 16.11 -20.42
C GLN A 8 38.07 15.64 -20.46
N ILE A 9 37.58 15.22 -21.62
CA ILE A 9 36.21 14.66 -21.78
C ILE A 9 36.06 13.40 -20.94
N LEU A 10 37.04 12.52 -20.94
CA LEU A 10 37.03 11.29 -20.13
C LEU A 10 36.98 11.61 -18.62
N HIS A 11 37.79 12.56 -18.14
CA HIS A 11 37.77 12.97 -16.74
C HIS A 11 36.43 13.57 -16.35
N LEU A 12 35.82 14.43 -17.16
CA LEU A 12 34.50 14.98 -16.91
C LEU A 12 33.43 13.87 -16.86
N ALA A 13 33.48 12.91 -17.77
CA ALA A 13 32.55 11.79 -17.79
C ALA A 13 32.67 10.93 -16.51
N VAL A 14 33.90 10.65 -16.07
CA VAL A 14 34.14 9.90 -14.81
C VAL A 14 33.62 10.68 -13.60
N ILE A 15 33.91 11.98 -13.52
CA ILE A 15 33.41 12.83 -12.41
C ILE A 15 31.89 12.84 -12.38
N THR A 16 31.25 13.02 -13.53
CA THR A 16 29.77 13.01 -13.64
C THR A 16 29.18 11.67 -13.20
N LEU A 17 29.79 10.57 -13.60
CA LEU A 17 29.38 9.22 -13.18
C LEU A 17 29.51 9.04 -11.67
N VAL A 18 30.63 9.44 -11.09
CA VAL A 18 30.87 9.35 -9.63
C VAL A 18 29.86 10.18 -8.85
N ILE A 19 29.63 11.41 -9.28
CA ILE A 19 28.60 12.27 -8.67
C ILE A 19 27.22 11.63 -8.77
N GLY A 20 26.84 11.07 -9.92
CA GLY A 20 25.57 10.37 -10.11
C GLY A 20 25.42 9.17 -9.15
N LEU A 21 26.46 8.37 -8.97
CA LEU A 21 26.47 7.24 -8.04
C LEU A 21 26.34 7.70 -6.57
N LEU A 22 27.05 8.76 -6.19
CA LEU A 22 26.96 9.33 -4.84
C LEU A 22 25.55 9.88 -4.55
N MET A 23 24.94 10.57 -5.51
CA MET A 23 23.57 11.07 -5.36
C MET A 23 22.55 9.94 -5.29
N ALA A 24 22.70 8.89 -6.09
CA ALA A 24 21.84 7.71 -6.02
C ALA A 24 21.97 6.99 -4.66
N GLY A 25 23.17 6.86 -4.15
CA GLY A 25 23.43 6.32 -2.80
C GLY A 25 22.77 7.16 -1.70
N ALA A 26 22.94 8.47 -1.73
CA ALA A 26 22.32 9.39 -0.78
C ALA A 26 20.78 9.35 -0.83
N ALA A 27 20.20 9.27 -2.04
CA ALA A 27 18.75 9.11 -2.21
C ALA A 27 18.26 7.78 -1.64
N GLY A 28 19.01 6.68 -1.83
CA GLY A 28 18.69 5.38 -1.25
C GLY A 28 18.69 5.39 0.28
N VAL A 29 19.69 6.03 0.88
CA VAL A 29 19.78 6.22 2.34
C VAL A 29 18.62 7.07 2.86
N ALA A 30 18.33 8.19 2.21
CA ALA A 30 17.20 9.04 2.59
C ALA A 30 15.86 8.28 2.49
N PHE A 31 15.67 7.48 1.46
CA PHE A 31 14.49 6.63 1.29
C PHE A 31 14.39 5.56 2.37
N TYR A 32 15.50 4.93 2.73
CA TYR A 32 15.57 3.98 3.85
C TYR A 32 15.09 4.63 5.16
N PHE A 33 15.65 5.78 5.54
CA PHE A 33 15.22 6.49 6.74
C PHE A 33 13.76 6.95 6.68
N TYR A 34 13.29 7.38 5.50
CA TYR A 34 11.89 7.74 5.31
C TYR A 34 10.97 6.54 5.55
N ILE A 35 11.25 5.37 4.98
CA ILE A 35 10.44 4.17 5.22
C ILE A 35 10.42 3.81 6.70
N HIS A 36 11.58 3.85 7.37
CA HIS A 36 11.65 3.56 8.80
C HIS A 36 10.97 4.59 9.69
N SER A 37 10.86 5.86 9.25
CA SER A 37 10.09 6.87 9.98
C SER A 37 8.59 6.54 10.04
N LEU A 38 8.08 5.73 9.12
CA LEU A 38 6.68 5.26 9.10
C LEU A 38 6.44 4.10 10.07
N ASP A 39 7.48 3.41 10.54
CA ASP A 39 7.33 2.21 11.36
C ASP A 39 6.57 2.45 12.66
N ASN A 40 6.82 3.58 13.31
CA ASN A 40 6.10 3.96 14.53
C ASN A 40 4.61 4.19 14.28
N ILE A 41 4.26 4.84 13.15
CA ILE A 41 2.87 5.09 12.76
C ILE A 41 2.20 3.75 12.45
N ILE A 42 2.84 2.89 11.66
CA ILE A 42 2.34 1.56 11.30
C ILE A 42 2.15 0.69 12.54
N ALA A 43 3.14 0.69 13.46
CA ALA A 43 3.07 -0.09 14.69
C ALA A 43 1.93 0.40 15.62
N LYS A 44 1.78 1.72 15.77
CA LYS A 44 0.67 2.31 16.56
C LYS A 44 -0.67 1.94 15.94
N THR A 45 -0.84 2.15 14.63
CA THR A 45 -2.07 1.90 13.90
C THR A 45 -2.43 0.40 13.85
N GLY A 46 -1.40 -0.47 13.69
CA GLY A 46 -1.59 -1.92 13.74
C GLY A 46 -2.15 -2.40 15.07
N ARG A 47 -1.70 -1.81 16.20
CA ARG A 47 -2.27 -2.09 17.51
C ARG A 47 -3.69 -1.51 17.68
N GLU A 48 -3.91 -0.28 17.21
CA GLU A 48 -5.21 0.41 17.29
C GLU A 48 -6.34 -0.38 16.60
N TYR A 49 -6.05 -0.97 15.44
CA TYR A 49 -7.04 -1.69 14.61
C TYR A 49 -6.82 -3.21 14.57
N GLU A 50 -5.94 -3.76 15.39
CA GLU A 50 -5.65 -5.20 15.43
C GLU A 50 -5.28 -5.80 14.05
N VAL A 51 -4.49 -5.05 13.26
CA VAL A 51 -3.98 -5.49 11.96
C VAL A 51 -2.48 -5.69 12.04
N ASP A 52 -2.01 -6.85 11.55
CA ASP A 52 -0.57 -7.14 11.49
C ASP A 52 0.19 -6.05 10.72
N THR A 53 1.21 -5.49 11.35
CA THR A 53 2.04 -4.40 10.81
C THR A 53 2.70 -4.78 9.48
N LYS A 54 3.04 -6.04 9.30
CA LYS A 54 3.61 -6.57 8.05
C LYS A 54 2.57 -6.57 6.91
N LEU A 55 1.29 -6.83 7.24
CA LEU A 55 0.21 -6.72 6.28
C LEU A 55 -0.02 -5.26 5.87
N ILE A 56 -0.02 -4.33 6.83
CA ILE A 56 -0.13 -2.90 6.55
C ILE A 56 1.00 -2.47 5.60
N ARG A 57 2.25 -2.85 5.89
CA ARG A 57 3.40 -2.54 5.02
C ARG A 57 3.26 -3.13 3.62
N ALA A 58 2.78 -4.37 3.50
CA ALA A 58 2.55 -5.02 2.21
C ALA A 58 1.47 -4.30 1.38
N VAL A 59 0.41 -3.80 2.02
CA VAL A 59 -0.62 -2.98 1.38
C VAL A 59 -0.04 -1.64 0.93
N ILE A 60 0.68 -0.90 1.80
CA ILE A 60 1.32 0.38 1.46
C ILE A 60 2.27 0.20 0.27
N TRP A 61 3.08 -0.86 0.27
CA TRP A 61 3.96 -1.17 -0.86
C TRP A 61 3.17 -1.34 -2.15
N ARG A 62 2.09 -2.10 -2.12
CA ARG A 62 1.30 -2.41 -3.31
C ARG A 62 0.52 -1.20 -3.82
N GLU A 63 0.04 -0.33 -2.92
CA GLU A 63 -0.76 0.85 -3.26
C GLU A 63 0.09 2.01 -3.82
N SER A 64 1.24 2.28 -3.23
CA SER A 64 1.99 3.50 -3.52
C SER A 64 3.50 3.33 -3.63
N HIS A 65 4.06 2.14 -3.37
CA HIS A 65 5.51 1.93 -3.17
C HIS A 65 6.09 2.91 -2.13
N PHE A 66 5.34 3.15 -1.04
CA PHE A 66 5.64 4.12 0.00
C PHE A 66 5.67 5.59 -0.46
N ASN A 67 5.11 5.92 -1.62
CA ASN A 67 5.00 7.30 -2.06
C ASN A 67 3.77 7.98 -1.45
N ARG A 68 3.97 8.79 -0.41
CA ARG A 68 2.88 9.53 0.25
C ARG A 68 2.16 10.54 -0.66
N ARG A 69 2.79 10.94 -1.79
CA ARG A 69 2.20 11.89 -2.76
C ARG A 69 1.52 11.18 -3.92
N HIS A 70 1.45 9.85 -3.91
CA HIS A 70 0.79 9.11 -4.97
C HIS A 70 -0.70 9.44 -5.04
N THR A 71 -1.23 9.64 -6.24
CA THR A 71 -2.66 9.86 -6.52
C THR A 71 -3.12 8.87 -7.58
N GLY A 72 -4.20 8.17 -7.31
CA GLY A 72 -4.82 7.24 -8.24
C GLY A 72 -5.82 7.93 -9.18
N THR A 73 -6.30 7.18 -10.17
CA THR A 73 -7.21 7.68 -11.21
C THR A 73 -8.65 7.88 -10.72
N ARG A 74 -9.04 7.27 -9.60
CA ARG A 74 -10.35 7.38 -8.96
C ARG A 74 -10.31 8.27 -7.71
N ASN A 75 -9.39 9.24 -7.68
CA ASN A 75 -9.16 10.17 -6.57
C ASN A 75 -8.65 9.51 -5.28
N GLU A 76 -8.00 8.35 -5.41
CA GLU A 76 -7.26 7.72 -4.32
C GLU A 76 -5.99 8.52 -4.02
N ILE A 77 -5.59 8.61 -2.74
CA ILE A 77 -4.52 9.49 -2.27
C ILE A 77 -3.63 8.76 -1.27
N GLY A 78 -2.33 8.97 -1.42
CA GLY A 78 -1.32 8.70 -0.40
C GLY A 78 -0.90 7.24 -0.30
N LEU A 79 -0.34 6.89 0.85
CA LEU A 79 0.35 5.63 1.12
C LEU A 79 -0.54 4.41 0.91
N MET A 80 -1.79 4.45 1.35
CA MET A 80 -2.77 3.36 1.26
C MET A 80 -3.89 3.65 0.26
N GLN A 81 -3.73 4.66 -0.61
CA GLN A 81 -4.66 5.04 -1.67
C GLN A 81 -6.09 5.19 -1.17
N VAL A 82 -6.24 6.03 -0.13
CA VAL A 82 -7.53 6.31 0.51
C VAL A 82 -8.29 7.36 -0.29
N THR A 83 -9.56 7.12 -0.59
CA THR A 83 -10.43 8.13 -1.20
C THR A 83 -10.96 9.10 -0.15
N PRO A 84 -11.34 10.35 -0.52
CA PRO A 84 -11.99 11.28 0.41
C PRO A 84 -13.24 10.71 1.08
N ASN A 85 -14.06 9.95 0.36
CA ASN A 85 -15.26 9.30 0.93
C ASN A 85 -14.87 8.24 1.97
N ALA A 86 -13.83 7.44 1.68
CA ALA A 86 -13.33 6.46 2.64
C ALA A 86 -12.79 7.15 3.91
N ALA A 87 -12.08 8.26 3.75
CA ALA A 87 -11.58 9.04 4.88
C ALA A 87 -12.71 9.67 5.70
N HIS A 88 -13.77 10.14 5.05
CA HIS A 88 -14.98 10.63 5.70
C HIS A 88 -15.66 9.54 6.54
N ASP A 89 -15.86 8.35 5.97
CA ASP A 89 -16.47 7.22 6.68
C ASP A 89 -15.65 6.81 7.91
N TRP A 90 -14.31 6.76 7.75
CA TRP A 90 -13.40 6.49 8.86
C TRP A 90 -13.52 7.54 9.96
N ALA A 91 -13.44 8.82 9.60
CA ALA A 91 -13.50 9.93 10.55
C ALA A 91 -14.83 9.94 11.32
N THR A 92 -15.95 9.73 10.62
CA THR A 92 -17.28 9.64 11.22
C THR A 92 -17.37 8.48 12.21
N ALA A 93 -16.89 7.30 11.82
CA ALA A 93 -16.96 6.11 12.67
C ALA A 93 -16.04 6.20 13.91
N MET A 94 -14.94 6.95 13.80
CA MET A 94 -13.96 7.11 14.88
C MET A 94 -14.15 8.41 15.68
N HIS A 95 -15.21 9.18 15.38
CA HIS A 95 -15.45 10.50 15.97
C HIS A 95 -14.27 11.47 15.84
N GLU A 96 -13.55 11.37 14.73
CA GLU A 96 -12.40 12.23 14.38
C GLU A 96 -12.87 13.38 13.47
N PRO A 97 -12.12 14.49 13.41
CA PRO A 97 -12.38 15.55 12.43
C PRO A 97 -12.30 15.01 11.00
N ILE A 98 -13.26 15.37 10.16
CA ILE A 98 -13.27 14.96 8.75
C ILE A 98 -12.06 15.57 8.04
N PRO A 99 -11.14 14.76 7.50
CA PRO A 99 -9.94 15.27 6.87
C PRO A 99 -10.26 15.92 5.52
N LEU A 100 -9.60 17.03 5.24
CA LEU A 100 -9.61 17.60 3.91
C LEU A 100 -8.78 16.70 2.96
N ARG A 101 -9.02 16.85 1.65
CA ARG A 101 -8.26 16.11 0.63
C ARG A 101 -6.73 16.19 0.81
N GLN A 102 -6.23 17.37 1.14
CA GLN A 102 -4.79 17.59 1.36
C GLN A 102 -4.24 16.87 2.60
N ASP A 103 -5.08 16.60 3.60
CA ASP A 103 -4.66 15.89 4.81
C ASP A 103 -4.39 14.41 4.54
N LEU A 104 -4.95 13.85 3.47
CA LEU A 104 -4.69 12.46 3.05
C LEU A 104 -3.25 12.22 2.54
N PHE A 105 -2.46 13.28 2.32
CA PHE A 105 -1.02 13.15 2.09
C PHE A 105 -0.20 13.02 3.39
N LYS A 106 -0.82 13.24 4.57
CA LYS A 106 -0.19 13.04 5.88
C LYS A 106 -0.19 11.55 6.22
N PRO A 107 0.98 10.94 6.51
CA PRO A 107 1.07 9.51 6.78
C PRO A 107 0.13 9.02 7.88
N GLU A 108 0.02 9.76 8.99
CA GLU A 108 -0.80 9.40 10.13
C GLU A 108 -2.28 9.21 9.74
N ILE A 109 -2.84 10.19 9.05
CA ILE A 109 -4.26 10.17 8.64
C ILE A 109 -4.48 9.08 7.61
N ASN A 110 -3.60 8.99 6.63
CA ASN A 110 -3.72 8.04 5.53
C ASN A 110 -3.62 6.58 5.99
N ILE A 111 -2.60 6.27 6.82
CA ILE A 111 -2.39 4.92 7.33
C ILE A 111 -3.53 4.53 8.29
N ARG A 112 -3.99 5.42 9.16
CA ARG A 112 -5.12 5.14 10.07
C ARG A 112 -6.40 4.85 9.28
N ALA A 113 -6.79 5.72 8.37
CA ALA A 113 -7.99 5.53 7.56
C ALA A 113 -7.93 4.26 6.70
N GLY A 114 -6.81 4.02 6.00
CA GLY A 114 -6.63 2.83 5.17
C GLY A 114 -6.61 1.54 5.99
N THR A 115 -5.94 1.53 7.16
CA THR A 115 -5.90 0.36 8.03
C THR A 115 -7.26 0.07 8.65
N TRP A 116 -8.04 1.09 9.03
CA TRP A 116 -9.42 0.90 9.49
C TRP A 116 -10.31 0.23 8.43
N TYR A 117 -10.20 0.63 7.16
CA TYR A 117 -10.93 -0.04 6.07
C TYR A 117 -10.51 -1.49 5.91
N LEU A 118 -9.21 -1.76 5.98
CA LEU A 118 -8.68 -3.13 5.93
C LEU A 118 -9.16 -3.97 7.11
N HIS A 119 -9.12 -3.42 8.34
CA HIS A 119 -9.66 -4.06 9.54
C HIS A 119 -11.14 -4.44 9.37
N ARG A 120 -11.99 -3.48 8.95
CA ARG A 120 -13.41 -3.75 8.71
C ARG A 120 -13.66 -4.87 7.70
N ALA A 121 -12.86 -4.90 6.64
CA ALA A 121 -12.95 -5.97 5.66
C ALA A 121 -12.54 -7.33 6.27
N ILE A 122 -11.44 -7.37 7.02
CA ILE A 122 -10.98 -8.59 7.70
C ILE A 122 -12.06 -9.09 8.68
N GLN A 123 -12.60 -8.22 9.53
CA GLN A 123 -13.65 -8.57 10.50
C GLN A 123 -14.91 -9.10 9.81
N TYR A 124 -15.35 -8.41 8.75
CA TYR A 124 -16.52 -8.86 7.99
C TYR A 124 -16.34 -10.27 7.43
N TRP A 125 -15.20 -10.57 6.81
CA TRP A 125 -14.95 -11.86 6.21
C TRP A 125 -14.65 -12.96 7.24
N SER A 126 -14.06 -12.62 8.38
CA SER A 126 -13.92 -13.53 9.52
C SER A 126 -15.29 -13.95 10.08
N ALA A 127 -16.22 -12.99 10.23
CA ALA A 127 -17.58 -13.26 10.69
C ALA A 127 -18.39 -14.12 9.69
N LYS A 128 -18.00 -14.16 8.42
CA LYS A 128 -18.57 -15.06 7.41
C LYS A 128 -17.98 -16.48 7.44
N SER A 129 -17.31 -16.85 8.52
CA SER A 129 -16.70 -18.16 8.73
C SER A 129 -15.66 -18.58 7.67
N LYS A 130 -14.98 -17.59 7.09
CA LYS A 130 -13.90 -17.86 6.14
C LYS A 130 -12.65 -18.32 6.89
N ALA A 131 -12.17 -19.52 6.60
CA ALA A 131 -10.95 -20.09 7.21
C ALA A 131 -9.71 -19.20 6.99
N ASN A 132 -9.66 -18.49 5.87
CA ASN A 132 -8.65 -17.47 5.58
C ASN A 132 -9.33 -16.21 5.03
N PRO A 133 -9.62 -15.20 5.85
CA PRO A 133 -10.33 -14.00 5.43
C PRO A 133 -9.50 -13.06 4.55
N LEU A 134 -8.16 -13.14 4.57
CA LEU A 134 -7.29 -12.15 3.93
C LEU A 134 -7.49 -12.02 2.41
N PRO A 135 -7.61 -13.10 1.60
CA PRO A 135 -7.86 -12.96 0.18
C PRO A 135 -9.13 -12.15 -0.13
N TYR A 136 -10.19 -12.39 0.65
CA TYR A 136 -11.48 -11.72 0.51
C TYR A 136 -11.39 -10.25 0.92
N ALA A 137 -10.78 -9.97 2.07
CA ALA A 137 -10.60 -8.62 2.59
C ALA A 137 -9.75 -7.75 1.64
N LEU A 138 -8.68 -8.31 1.08
CA LEU A 138 -7.84 -7.61 0.11
C LEU A 138 -8.56 -7.38 -1.23
N ALA A 139 -9.36 -8.34 -1.68
CA ALA A 139 -10.19 -8.17 -2.87
C ALA A 139 -11.26 -7.08 -2.66
N GLU A 140 -11.88 -7.05 -1.48
CA GLU A 140 -12.81 -5.99 -1.07
C GLU A 140 -12.13 -4.62 -1.03
N TYR A 141 -10.94 -4.54 -0.42
CA TYR A 141 -10.19 -3.29 -0.31
C TYR A 141 -9.92 -2.68 -1.69
N ASN A 142 -9.52 -3.51 -2.66
CA ASN A 142 -9.17 -3.07 -4.02
C ASN A 142 -10.39 -2.81 -4.92
N ALA A 143 -11.40 -3.67 -4.87
CA ALA A 143 -12.52 -3.67 -5.83
C ALA A 143 -13.88 -3.32 -5.22
N GLY A 144 -13.94 -3.14 -3.91
CA GLY A 144 -15.16 -2.87 -3.16
C GLY A 144 -15.94 -4.12 -2.77
N ARG A 145 -16.74 -3.96 -1.70
CA ARG A 145 -17.50 -5.06 -1.07
C ARG A 145 -18.45 -5.78 -2.03
N SER A 146 -19.17 -5.02 -2.86
CA SER A 146 -20.14 -5.63 -3.80
C SER A 146 -19.49 -6.59 -4.78
N ASN A 147 -18.29 -6.28 -5.28
CA ASN A 147 -17.55 -7.18 -6.15
C ASN A 147 -17.03 -8.40 -5.38
N ALA A 148 -16.44 -8.20 -4.20
CA ALA A 148 -15.95 -9.30 -3.36
C ALA A 148 -17.06 -10.26 -2.97
N LEU A 149 -18.24 -9.76 -2.61
CA LEU A 149 -19.42 -10.58 -2.32
C LEU A 149 -19.85 -11.42 -3.51
N ARG A 150 -19.93 -10.82 -4.70
CA ARG A 150 -20.29 -11.52 -5.94
C ARG A 150 -19.32 -12.67 -6.25
N TRP A 151 -18.03 -12.44 -6.03
CA TRP A 151 -17.01 -13.49 -6.24
C TRP A 151 -17.04 -14.58 -5.19
N ALA A 152 -17.55 -14.27 -3.98
CA ALA A 152 -17.66 -15.22 -2.87
C ALA A 152 -18.99 -16.01 -2.86
N THR A 153 -19.93 -15.74 -3.76
CA THR A 153 -21.29 -16.30 -3.72
C THR A 153 -21.29 -17.84 -3.75
N HIS A 154 -20.35 -18.44 -4.46
CA HIS A 154 -20.31 -19.90 -4.68
C HIS A 154 -19.04 -20.57 -4.15
N ASP A 155 -18.25 -19.89 -3.32
CA ASP A 155 -16.94 -20.39 -2.91
C ASP A 155 -16.97 -21.47 -1.82
N GLN A 156 -18.12 -21.71 -1.17
CA GLN A 156 -18.32 -22.71 -0.11
C GLN A 156 -17.20 -22.73 0.93
N ASN A 157 -16.61 -21.56 1.23
CA ASN A 157 -15.41 -21.35 2.06
C ASN A 157 -14.10 -21.94 1.48
N ASP A 158 -14.07 -22.33 0.20
CA ASP A 158 -12.83 -22.70 -0.49
C ASP A 158 -12.16 -21.45 -1.10
N PRO A 159 -10.98 -21.07 -0.58
CA PRO A 159 -10.22 -19.92 -1.11
C PRO A 159 -9.83 -20.06 -2.59
N ASN A 160 -9.71 -21.29 -3.11
CA ASN A 160 -9.36 -21.52 -4.52
C ASN A 160 -10.56 -21.22 -5.41
N VAL A 161 -11.78 -21.58 -4.98
CA VAL A 161 -13.01 -21.24 -5.72
C VAL A 161 -13.20 -19.73 -5.74
N PHE A 162 -13.02 -19.06 -4.60
CA PHE A 162 -13.04 -17.58 -4.55
C PHE A 162 -11.98 -16.98 -5.47
N TRP A 163 -10.74 -17.46 -5.41
CA TRP A 163 -9.65 -16.98 -6.24
C TRP A 163 -9.96 -17.05 -7.73
N ASN A 164 -10.50 -18.17 -8.18
CA ASN A 164 -10.89 -18.36 -9.58
C ASN A 164 -12.11 -17.51 -9.96
N GLY A 165 -12.97 -17.20 -9.00
CA GLY A 165 -14.15 -16.35 -9.16
C GLY A 165 -13.83 -14.86 -9.35
N ILE A 166 -12.64 -14.39 -8.96
CA ILE A 166 -12.26 -12.96 -9.15
C ILE A 166 -12.16 -12.67 -10.65
N THR A 167 -13.14 -11.97 -11.18
CA THR A 167 -13.23 -11.67 -12.62
C THR A 167 -12.29 -10.54 -13.07
N TYR A 168 -11.77 -9.72 -12.14
CA TYR A 168 -10.84 -8.63 -12.44
C TYR A 168 -9.37 -9.09 -12.33
N PRO A 169 -8.63 -9.22 -13.45
CA PRO A 169 -7.23 -9.65 -13.42
C PRO A 169 -6.33 -8.73 -12.58
N SER A 170 -6.65 -7.43 -12.53
CA SER A 170 -5.93 -6.45 -11.70
C SER A 170 -6.10 -6.75 -10.21
N THR A 171 -7.31 -7.05 -9.75
CA THR A 171 -7.60 -7.41 -8.35
C THR A 171 -6.97 -8.74 -7.99
N ARG A 172 -7.01 -9.73 -8.89
CA ARG A 172 -6.34 -11.01 -8.67
C ARG A 172 -4.83 -10.82 -8.48
N ARG A 173 -4.19 -10.00 -9.31
CA ARG A 173 -2.78 -9.63 -9.18
C ARG A 173 -2.52 -8.89 -7.86
N TYR A 174 -3.37 -7.93 -7.52
CA TYR A 174 -3.29 -7.15 -6.28
C TYR A 174 -3.24 -8.05 -5.04
N VAL A 175 -4.21 -8.93 -4.90
CA VAL A 175 -4.30 -9.87 -3.77
C VAL A 175 -3.07 -10.79 -3.71
N ARG A 176 -2.67 -11.36 -4.85
CA ARG A 176 -1.50 -12.24 -4.93
C ARG A 176 -0.22 -11.52 -4.48
N ASP A 177 0.02 -10.31 -4.98
CA ASP A 177 1.25 -9.58 -4.72
C ASP A 177 1.36 -9.20 -3.23
N ILE A 178 0.25 -8.78 -2.60
CA ILE A 178 0.22 -8.49 -1.16
C ILE A 178 0.47 -9.74 -0.34
N LEU A 179 -0.24 -10.85 -0.61
CA LEU A 179 -0.08 -12.08 0.15
C LEU A 179 1.34 -12.66 -0.01
N HIS A 180 1.95 -12.53 -1.18
CA HIS A 180 3.34 -12.93 -1.41
C HIS A 180 4.29 -12.10 -0.53
N ASN A 181 4.20 -10.78 -0.57
CA ASN A 181 5.05 -9.89 0.22
C ASN A 181 4.84 -10.07 1.73
N TYR A 182 3.60 -10.22 2.16
CA TYR A 182 3.25 -10.48 3.56
C TYR A 182 3.88 -11.77 4.11
N ARG A 183 3.84 -12.86 3.31
CA ARG A 183 4.44 -14.15 3.70
C ARG A 183 5.98 -14.08 3.78
N ARG A 184 6.62 -13.34 2.87
CA ARG A 184 8.09 -13.18 2.87
C ARG A 184 8.60 -12.35 4.04
N SER A 185 7.76 -11.52 4.65
CA SER A 185 8.09 -10.70 5.82
C SER A 185 7.95 -11.46 7.15
N ARG A 186 7.40 -12.67 7.12
CA ARG A 186 7.33 -13.55 8.29
C ARG A 186 8.66 -14.21 8.55
#